data_ad45b8d2de94dc083a280971828b287d
#
_entry.id   ad45b8d2de94dc083a280971828b287d
#
_cell.length_a   1.000
_cell.length_b   1.000
_cell.length_c   1.000
_cell.angle_alpha   90.00
_cell.angle_beta   90.00
_cell.angle_gamma   90.00
#
_symmetry.space_group_name_H-M   'P 1'
#
loop_
_entity.id
_entity.type
_entity.pdbx_description
1 polymer ?
#
loop_
_entity_poly.entity_id
_entity_poly.type
_entity_poly.pdbx_seq_one_letter_code
_entity_poly.pdbx_strand_id
1 'polypeptide(L)'
;MAERQERTAPDAVLTRIGQVVMLHHAGDREEARRRLLDLWAELGEHGEPLHRCTLAHYLADTQDDPSDELAWDLRALSAADEAAGAEGLRGFYPSLHLNLAADYVKLGRTEAARTHLRRARGAAAALGDDGYGDGVRAAISRLELRLGEDDTPDGDSWGPPRQRPN
;
A
#
# COMPACT_ATOMS: atom_id res chain seq x y z
N MET A 1 33.22 -27.96 19.00
CA MET A 1 31.81 -28.08 18.61
C MET A 1 31.51 -27.00 17.57
N ALA A 2 31.29 -27.42 16.36
CA ALA A 2 30.87 -26.47 15.36
C ALA A 2 29.40 -26.06 15.65
N GLU A 3 29.19 -24.83 16.08
CA GLU A 3 27.87 -24.25 16.03
C GLU A 3 27.41 -24.29 14.56
N ARG A 4 26.53 -25.23 14.26
CA ARG A 4 25.83 -25.24 13.01
C ARG A 4 24.96 -23.98 13.02
N GLN A 5 25.41 -22.90 12.36
CA GLN A 5 24.52 -21.85 11.94
C GLN A 5 23.39 -22.53 11.17
N GLU A 6 22.26 -22.73 11.82
CA GLU A 6 21.03 -23.06 11.13
C GLU A 6 20.77 -21.89 10.19
N ARG A 7 21.13 -22.08 8.93
CA ARG A 7 20.63 -21.23 7.86
C ARG A 7 19.12 -21.37 7.96
N THR A 8 18.45 -20.31 8.41
CA THR A 8 17.00 -20.23 8.36
C THR A 8 16.60 -20.63 6.95
N ALA A 9 15.86 -21.74 6.81
CA ALA A 9 15.36 -22.18 5.53
C ALA A 9 14.59 -21.00 4.89
N PRO A 10 14.78 -20.71 3.60
CA PRO A 10 14.00 -19.65 2.95
C PRO A 10 12.53 -19.90 3.23
N ASP A 11 11.79 -18.87 3.61
CA ASP A 11 10.37 -18.95 3.90
C ASP A 11 9.62 -19.44 2.65
N ALA A 12 9.08 -20.65 2.72
CA ALA A 12 8.44 -21.30 1.58
C ALA A 12 7.19 -20.54 1.11
N VAL A 13 6.46 -19.90 2.02
CA VAL A 13 5.27 -19.11 1.69
C VAL A 13 5.68 -17.83 0.95
N LEU A 14 6.65 -17.11 1.47
CA LEU A 14 7.16 -15.90 0.81
C LEU A 14 7.77 -16.21 -0.56
N THR A 15 8.43 -17.35 -0.71
CA THR A 15 8.96 -17.81 -2.00
C THR A 15 7.84 -18.07 -3.01
N ARG A 16 6.77 -18.73 -2.60
CA ARG A 16 5.59 -19.00 -3.45
C ARG A 16 4.91 -17.68 -3.84
N ILE A 17 4.75 -16.75 -2.92
CA ILE A 17 4.19 -15.43 -3.21
C ILE A 17 5.06 -14.71 -4.25
N GLY A 18 6.37 -14.69 -4.07
CA GLY A 18 7.31 -14.07 -4.99
C GLY A 18 7.24 -14.64 -6.41
N GLN A 19 7.08 -15.96 -6.56
CA GLN A 19 6.89 -16.61 -7.86
C GLN A 19 5.62 -16.14 -8.56
N VAL A 20 4.53 -15.98 -7.81
CA VAL A 20 3.25 -15.50 -8.38
C VAL A 20 3.33 -14.01 -8.74
N VAL A 21 4.04 -13.21 -7.96
CA VAL A 21 4.29 -11.79 -8.27
C VAL A 21 5.06 -11.64 -9.58
N MET A 22 6.03 -12.51 -9.84
CA MET A 22 6.73 -12.53 -11.13
C MET A 22 5.78 -12.84 -12.29
N LEU A 23 4.83 -13.74 -12.10
CA LEU A 23 3.80 -14.04 -13.09
C LEU A 23 2.92 -12.81 -13.39
N HIS A 24 2.55 -12.06 -12.36
CA HIS A 24 1.83 -10.79 -12.51
C HIS A 24 2.64 -9.77 -13.32
N HIS A 25 3.92 -9.59 -13.01
CA HIS A 25 4.79 -8.68 -13.74
C HIS A 25 5.04 -9.11 -15.20
N ALA A 26 4.88 -10.41 -15.49
CA ALA A 26 4.92 -10.92 -16.86
C ALA A 26 3.64 -10.67 -17.67
N GLY A 27 2.61 -10.06 -17.06
CA GLY A 27 1.36 -9.68 -17.69
C GLY A 27 0.20 -10.65 -17.49
N ASP A 28 0.39 -11.74 -16.76
CA ASP A 28 -0.64 -12.74 -16.48
C ASP A 28 -1.38 -12.47 -15.16
N ARG A 29 -2.09 -11.36 -15.14
CA ARG A 29 -2.74 -10.80 -13.95
C ARG A 29 -3.84 -11.69 -13.39
N GLU A 30 -4.67 -12.29 -14.23
CA GLU A 30 -5.79 -13.13 -13.78
C GLU A 30 -5.29 -14.43 -13.15
N GLU A 31 -4.31 -15.07 -13.76
CA GLU A 31 -3.68 -16.26 -13.21
C GLU A 31 -2.97 -15.95 -11.90
N ALA A 32 -2.27 -14.82 -11.82
CA ALA A 32 -1.64 -14.36 -10.59
C ALA A 32 -2.66 -14.17 -9.48
N ARG A 33 -3.76 -13.49 -9.75
CA ARG A 33 -4.86 -13.29 -8.79
C ARG A 33 -5.41 -14.61 -8.29
N ARG A 34 -5.70 -15.55 -9.19
CA ARG A 34 -6.22 -16.87 -8.83
C ARG A 34 -5.28 -17.62 -7.90
N ARG A 35 -3.98 -17.64 -8.22
CA ARG A 35 -2.97 -18.31 -7.39
C ARG A 35 -2.77 -17.63 -6.04
N LEU A 36 -2.83 -16.31 -5.97
CA LEU A 36 -2.77 -15.58 -4.71
C LEU A 36 -3.99 -15.84 -3.83
N LEU A 37 -5.18 -15.95 -4.42
CA LEU A 37 -6.40 -16.34 -3.72
C LEU A 37 -6.33 -17.77 -3.17
N ASP A 38 -5.76 -18.70 -3.93
CA ASP A 38 -5.54 -20.08 -3.44
C ASP A 38 -4.59 -20.10 -2.24
N LEU A 39 -3.51 -19.32 -2.29
CA LEU A 39 -2.59 -19.17 -1.15
C LEU A 39 -3.29 -18.53 0.06
N TRP A 40 -4.14 -17.54 -0.15
CA TRP A 40 -4.92 -16.92 0.90
C TRP A 40 -5.83 -17.93 1.61
N ALA A 41 -6.50 -18.79 0.85
CA ALA A 41 -7.32 -19.85 1.38
C ALA A 41 -6.51 -20.90 2.16
N GLU A 42 -5.31 -21.25 1.69
CA GLU A 42 -4.40 -22.18 2.39
C GLU A 42 -3.92 -21.61 3.73
N LEU A 43 -3.59 -20.31 3.79
CA LEU A 43 -3.13 -19.67 5.02
C LEU A 43 -4.22 -19.61 6.09
N GLY A 44 -5.45 -19.33 5.69
CA GLY A 44 -6.59 -19.16 6.59
C GLY A 44 -6.41 -18.00 7.58
N GLU A 45 -7.35 -17.89 8.49
CA GLU A 45 -7.39 -16.82 9.51
C GLU A 45 -6.24 -16.88 10.51
N HIS A 46 -5.62 -18.06 10.67
CA HIS A 46 -4.53 -18.31 11.61
C HIS A 46 -3.14 -18.28 10.95
N GLY A 47 -3.05 -17.93 9.69
CA GLY A 47 -1.76 -17.72 9.01
C GLY A 47 -0.92 -16.66 9.71
N GLU A 48 0.40 -16.77 9.57
CA GLU A 48 1.30 -15.77 10.15
C GLU A 48 0.98 -14.36 9.61
N PRO A 49 0.98 -13.32 10.48
CA PRO A 49 0.66 -11.97 10.07
C PRO A 49 1.53 -11.44 8.93
N LEU A 50 2.83 -11.75 8.91
CA LEU A 50 3.71 -11.37 7.81
C LEU A 50 3.26 -11.96 6.47
N HIS A 51 2.88 -13.22 6.45
CA HIS A 51 2.39 -13.88 5.23
C HIS A 51 1.07 -13.29 4.77
N ARG A 52 0.13 -13.08 5.68
CA ARG A 52 -1.17 -12.50 5.37
C ARG A 52 -1.04 -11.04 4.90
N CYS A 53 -0.20 -10.25 5.55
CA CYS A 53 0.08 -8.87 5.15
C CYS A 53 0.65 -8.81 3.73
N THR A 54 1.70 -9.58 3.47
CA THR A 54 2.36 -9.61 2.16
C THR A 54 1.41 -10.07 1.06
N LEU A 55 0.66 -11.13 1.33
CA LEU A 55 -0.27 -11.70 0.36
C LEU A 55 -1.43 -10.75 0.04
N ALA A 56 -2.03 -10.13 1.07
CA ALA A 56 -3.10 -9.16 0.89
C ALA A 56 -2.65 -7.93 0.10
N HIS A 57 -1.44 -7.44 0.36
CA HIS A 57 -0.83 -6.35 -0.39
C HIS A 57 -0.74 -6.67 -1.89
N TYR A 58 -0.22 -7.85 -2.25
CA TYR A 58 -0.13 -8.24 -3.66
C TYR A 58 -1.49 -8.58 -4.28
N LEU A 59 -2.44 -9.08 -3.50
CA LEU A 59 -3.82 -9.27 -3.97
C LEU A 59 -4.47 -7.94 -4.34
N ALA A 60 -4.22 -6.88 -3.56
CA ALA A 60 -4.68 -5.53 -3.88
C ALA A 60 -4.22 -5.10 -5.28
N ASP A 61 -2.95 -5.33 -5.61
CA ASP A 61 -2.37 -4.98 -6.91
C ASP A 61 -3.01 -5.71 -8.11
N THR A 62 -3.67 -6.84 -7.87
CA THR A 62 -4.33 -7.61 -8.92
C THR A 62 -5.80 -7.22 -9.14
N GLN A 63 -6.35 -6.34 -8.33
CA GLN A 63 -7.76 -5.97 -8.42
C GLN A 63 -7.99 -4.91 -9.51
N ASP A 64 -9.14 -5.01 -10.19
CA ASP A 64 -9.57 -4.03 -11.20
C ASP A 64 -10.42 -2.92 -10.59
N ASP A 65 -11.25 -3.27 -9.61
CA ASP A 65 -12.15 -2.36 -8.91
C ASP A 65 -11.42 -1.67 -7.75
N PRO A 66 -11.42 -0.32 -7.68
CA PRO A 66 -10.77 0.41 -6.58
C PRO A 66 -11.31 0.07 -5.19
N SER A 67 -12.56 -0.33 -5.06
CA SER A 67 -13.14 -0.74 -3.78
C SER A 67 -12.59 -2.10 -3.33
N ASP A 68 -12.37 -3.02 -4.26
CA ASP A 68 -11.75 -4.32 -3.96
C ASP A 68 -10.27 -4.16 -3.62
N GLU A 69 -9.56 -3.29 -4.34
CA GLU A 69 -8.16 -2.93 -4.03
C GLU A 69 -8.06 -2.39 -2.60
N LEU A 70 -8.90 -1.41 -2.22
CA LEU A 70 -8.96 -0.88 -0.87
C LEU A 70 -9.23 -1.96 0.17
N ALA A 71 -10.16 -2.87 -0.09
CA ALA A 71 -10.50 -3.94 0.85
C ALA A 71 -9.30 -4.86 1.13
N TRP A 72 -8.50 -5.17 0.12
CA TRP A 72 -7.28 -5.96 0.30
C TRP A 72 -6.17 -5.19 1.01
N ASP A 73 -5.97 -3.93 0.69
CA ASP A 73 -4.98 -3.10 1.39
C ASP A 73 -5.37 -2.87 2.86
N LEU A 74 -6.66 -2.77 3.19
CA LEU A 74 -7.11 -2.75 4.59
C LEU A 74 -6.84 -4.06 5.32
N ARG A 75 -6.99 -5.21 4.65
CA ARG A 75 -6.61 -6.52 5.22
C ARG A 75 -5.10 -6.61 5.46
N ALA A 76 -4.30 -6.06 4.56
CA ALA A 76 -2.85 -6.00 4.75
C ALA A 76 -2.48 -5.18 5.99
N LEU A 77 -3.07 -4.02 6.17
CA LEU A 77 -2.85 -3.18 7.36
C LEU A 77 -3.30 -3.88 8.64
N SER A 78 -4.48 -4.51 8.65
CA SER A 78 -4.97 -5.29 9.78
C SER A 78 -4.02 -6.41 10.19
N ALA A 79 -3.49 -7.13 9.22
CA ALA A 79 -2.51 -8.19 9.48
C ALA A 79 -1.21 -7.64 10.07
N ALA A 80 -0.73 -6.50 9.58
CA ALA A 80 0.44 -5.82 10.13
C ALA A 80 0.20 -5.37 11.58
N ASP A 81 -0.99 -4.85 11.88
CA ASP A 81 -1.36 -4.40 13.23
C ASP A 81 -1.46 -5.55 14.23
N GLU A 82 -1.86 -6.74 13.82
CA GLU A 82 -1.87 -7.94 14.68
C GLU A 82 -0.46 -8.31 15.17
N ALA A 83 0.56 -7.99 14.39
CA ALA A 83 1.96 -8.23 14.73
C ALA A 83 2.68 -6.94 15.17
N ALA A 84 1.93 -5.97 15.70
CA ALA A 84 2.50 -4.70 16.17
C ALA A 84 3.66 -4.95 17.14
N GLY A 85 4.85 -4.46 16.80
CA GLY A 85 6.09 -4.68 17.53
C GLY A 85 6.98 -5.80 16.99
N ALA A 86 6.53 -6.62 16.04
CA ALA A 86 7.41 -7.54 15.32
C ALA A 86 8.33 -6.77 14.37
N GLU A 87 9.64 -7.02 14.48
CA GLU A 87 10.66 -6.25 13.75
C GLU A 87 10.47 -6.28 12.23
N GLY A 88 9.98 -7.40 11.69
CA GLY A 88 9.83 -7.58 10.24
C GLY A 88 8.73 -6.77 9.58
N LEU A 89 7.79 -6.19 10.34
CA LEU A 89 6.61 -5.52 9.79
C LEU A 89 6.66 -3.99 9.85
N ARG A 90 7.54 -3.40 10.64
CA ARG A 90 7.66 -1.93 10.77
C ARG A 90 7.98 -1.24 9.45
N GLY A 91 8.82 -1.84 8.63
CA GLY A 91 9.20 -1.29 7.33
C GLY A 91 8.07 -1.27 6.30
N PHE A 92 6.99 -2.01 6.52
CA PHE A 92 5.83 -2.06 5.62
C PHE A 92 4.85 -0.89 5.81
N TYR A 93 4.77 -0.31 7.01
CA TYR A 93 3.76 0.71 7.32
C TYR A 93 3.77 1.91 6.37
N PRO A 94 4.93 2.47 5.98
CA PRO A 94 4.94 3.57 5.02
C PRO A 94 4.25 3.20 3.71
N SER A 95 4.56 2.04 3.15
CA SER A 95 3.96 1.55 1.90
C SER A 95 2.49 1.19 2.07
N LEU A 96 2.11 0.58 3.18
CA LEU A 96 0.71 0.23 3.46
C LEU A 96 -0.17 1.48 3.53
N HIS A 97 0.25 2.50 4.27
CA HIS A 97 -0.50 3.75 4.34
C HIS A 97 -0.48 4.53 3.04
N LEU A 98 0.62 4.50 2.29
CA LEU A 98 0.69 5.11 0.96
C LEU A 98 -0.30 4.46 0.00
N ASN A 99 -0.39 3.14 -0.04
CA ASN A 99 -1.34 2.42 -0.88
C ASN A 99 -2.79 2.74 -0.51
N LEU A 100 -3.11 2.78 0.79
CA LEU A 100 -4.43 3.19 1.26
C LEU A 100 -4.77 4.63 0.86
N ALA A 101 -3.81 5.55 0.96
CA ALA A 101 -4.00 6.91 0.49
C ALA A 101 -4.32 6.97 -1.00
N ALA A 102 -3.58 6.21 -1.82
CA ALA A 102 -3.83 6.12 -3.26
C ALA A 102 -5.20 5.52 -3.58
N ASP A 103 -5.62 4.49 -2.86
CA ASP A 103 -6.94 3.87 -3.02
C ASP A 103 -8.07 4.86 -2.71
N TYR A 104 -7.94 5.61 -1.63
CA TYR A 104 -8.93 6.63 -1.27
C TYR A 104 -8.98 7.79 -2.27
N VAL A 105 -7.85 8.15 -2.88
CA VAL A 105 -7.84 9.13 -3.99
C VAL A 105 -8.66 8.61 -5.17
N LYS A 106 -8.47 7.35 -5.57
CA LYS A 106 -9.26 6.72 -6.65
C LYS A 106 -10.75 6.72 -6.36
N LEU A 107 -11.14 6.60 -5.10
CA LEU A 107 -12.53 6.60 -4.64
C LEU A 107 -13.09 8.00 -4.36
N GLY A 108 -12.32 9.06 -4.57
CA GLY A 108 -12.73 10.44 -4.30
C GLY A 108 -12.84 10.78 -2.81
N ARG A 109 -12.27 9.98 -1.92
CA ARG A 109 -12.29 10.20 -0.47
C ARG A 109 -11.04 10.95 -0.01
N THR A 110 -11.00 12.23 -0.29
CA THR A 110 -9.82 13.08 -0.10
C THR A 110 -9.35 13.15 1.35
N GLU A 111 -10.25 13.28 2.33
CA GLU A 111 -9.87 13.39 3.74
C GLU A 111 -9.26 12.08 4.29
N ALA A 112 -9.82 10.95 3.93
CA ALA A 112 -9.26 9.65 4.28
C ALA A 112 -7.88 9.47 3.62
N ALA A 113 -7.72 9.87 2.37
CA ALA A 113 -6.44 9.85 1.67
C ALA A 113 -5.39 10.70 2.39
N ARG A 114 -5.72 11.90 2.79
CA ARG A 114 -4.81 12.77 3.57
C ARG A 114 -4.41 12.18 4.90
N THR A 115 -5.34 11.56 5.60
CA THR A 115 -5.06 10.90 6.88
C THR A 115 -4.02 9.80 6.72
N HIS A 116 -4.20 8.91 5.74
CA HIS A 116 -3.24 7.84 5.48
C HIS A 116 -1.91 8.37 4.94
N LEU A 117 -1.93 9.43 4.16
CA LEU A 117 -0.72 10.05 3.65
C LEU A 117 0.14 10.66 4.77
N ARG A 118 -0.48 11.31 5.76
CA ARG A 118 0.22 11.78 6.96
C ARG A 118 0.83 10.64 7.76
N ARG A 119 0.12 9.53 7.91
CA ARG A 119 0.62 8.32 8.58
C ARG A 119 1.79 7.70 7.82
N ALA A 120 1.71 7.65 6.48
CA ALA A 120 2.79 7.18 5.64
C ALA A 120 4.05 8.04 5.82
N ARG A 121 3.90 9.35 5.83
CA ARG A 121 5.01 10.31 6.04
C ARG A 121 5.66 10.11 7.40
N GLY A 122 4.86 9.99 8.45
CA GLY A 122 5.36 9.74 9.81
C GLY A 122 6.12 8.42 9.92
N ALA A 123 5.60 7.36 9.33
CA ALA A 123 6.25 6.05 9.32
C ALA A 123 7.52 6.04 8.45
N ALA A 124 7.55 6.80 7.35
CA ALA A 124 8.70 6.90 6.46
C ALA A 124 9.93 7.54 7.12
N ALA A 125 9.75 8.31 8.18
CA ALA A 125 10.85 8.92 8.94
C ALA A 125 11.80 7.86 9.54
N ALA A 126 11.31 6.63 9.80
CA ALA A 126 12.09 5.51 10.31
C ALA A 126 12.82 4.72 9.22
N LEU A 127 12.56 4.98 7.94
CA LEU A 127 13.23 4.32 6.81
C LEU A 127 14.65 4.86 6.64
N GLY A 128 15.56 3.96 6.24
CA GLY A 128 16.94 4.32 5.92
C GLY A 128 17.07 5.10 4.61
N ASP A 129 18.28 5.62 4.39
CA ASP A 129 18.68 6.32 3.15
C ASP A 129 19.08 5.30 2.07
N ASP A 130 18.16 4.40 1.73
CA ASP A 130 18.32 3.41 0.67
C ASP A 130 17.33 3.64 -0.47
N GLY A 131 17.46 2.87 -1.54
CA GLY A 131 16.61 3.00 -2.72
C GLY A 131 15.12 2.78 -2.40
N TYR A 132 14.81 1.91 -1.45
CA TYR A 132 13.43 1.67 -1.02
C TYR A 132 12.85 2.87 -0.27
N GLY A 133 13.57 3.37 0.74
CA GLY A 133 13.13 4.55 1.51
C GLY A 133 12.99 5.79 0.64
N ASP A 134 13.92 6.04 -0.26
CA ASP A 134 13.86 7.16 -1.20
C ASP A 134 12.67 7.03 -2.16
N GLY A 135 12.40 5.85 -2.67
CA GLY A 135 11.26 5.57 -3.54
C GLY A 135 9.92 5.82 -2.86
N VAL A 136 9.77 5.37 -1.62
CA VAL A 136 8.56 5.59 -0.82
C VAL A 136 8.36 7.08 -0.53
N ARG A 137 9.39 7.77 -0.08
CA ARG A 137 9.33 9.23 0.18
C ARG A 137 8.98 10.03 -1.06
N ALA A 138 9.55 9.68 -2.22
CA ALA A 138 9.21 10.31 -3.49
C ALA A 138 7.75 10.09 -3.89
N ALA A 139 7.24 8.88 -3.71
CA ALA A 139 5.84 8.56 -3.99
C ALA A 139 4.87 9.30 -3.07
N ILE A 140 5.19 9.43 -1.78
CA ILE A 140 4.43 10.25 -0.82
C ILE A 140 4.38 11.70 -1.29
N SER A 141 5.52 12.28 -1.65
CA SER A 141 5.59 13.67 -2.12
C SER A 141 4.77 13.91 -3.39
N ARG A 142 4.79 12.98 -4.33
CA ARG A 142 3.96 13.08 -5.55
C ARG A 142 2.46 13.08 -5.23
N LEU A 143 2.02 12.24 -4.30
CA LEU A 143 0.62 12.17 -3.92
C LEU A 143 0.18 13.41 -3.13
N GLU A 144 1.04 13.93 -2.26
CA GLU A 144 0.81 15.21 -1.56
C GLU A 144 0.60 16.37 -2.54
N LEU A 145 1.42 16.45 -3.60
CA LEU A 145 1.28 17.47 -4.63
C LEU A 145 -0.06 17.34 -5.36
N ARG A 146 -0.46 16.14 -5.76
CA ARG A 146 -1.75 15.92 -6.41
C ARG A 146 -2.93 16.34 -5.53
N LEU A 147 -2.90 16.02 -4.25
CA LEU A 147 -3.95 16.41 -3.30
C LEU A 147 -3.96 17.92 -3.04
N GLY A 148 -2.80 18.58 -3.08
CA GLY A 148 -2.71 20.03 -2.97
C GLY A 148 -3.23 20.76 -4.21
N GLU A 149 -3.04 20.21 -5.41
CA GLU A 149 -3.57 20.75 -6.66
C GLU A 149 -5.10 20.64 -6.72
N ASP A 150 -5.67 19.56 -6.22
CA ASP A 150 -7.13 19.36 -6.15
C ASP A 150 -7.81 20.34 -5.17
N ASP A 151 -7.06 20.89 -4.21
CA ASP A 151 -7.52 21.85 -3.22
C ASP A 151 -7.41 23.32 -3.67
N THR A 152 -6.72 23.62 -4.77
CA THR A 152 -6.74 24.98 -5.30
C THR A 152 -8.17 25.26 -5.77
N PRO A 153 -8.89 26.19 -5.12
CA PRO A 153 -10.17 26.62 -5.65
C PRO A 153 -9.91 27.11 -7.07
N ASP A 154 -10.74 26.66 -8.01
CA ASP A 154 -10.77 27.23 -9.36
C ASP A 154 -10.62 28.75 -9.22
N GLY A 155 -9.40 29.21 -9.44
CA GLY A 155 -9.09 30.62 -9.36
C GLY A 155 -9.63 31.33 -10.57
N ASP A 156 -10.94 31.47 -10.67
CA ASP A 156 -11.57 32.48 -11.52
C ASP A 156 -13.08 32.48 -11.31
N SER A 157 -13.52 33.03 -10.20
CA SER A 157 -14.87 33.58 -10.15
C SER A 157 -15.03 34.67 -9.07
N TRP A 158 -13.99 35.48 -8.88
CA TRP A 158 -14.12 36.74 -8.17
C TRP A 158 -13.82 37.89 -9.12
N GLY A 159 -14.72 38.08 -10.12
CA GLY A 159 -14.89 39.36 -10.77
C GLY A 159 -15.89 40.19 -9.97
N PRO A 160 -15.64 41.48 -9.67
CA PRO A 160 -16.62 42.33 -9.03
C PRO A 160 -17.89 42.43 -9.88
N PRO A 161 -19.07 42.57 -9.27
CA PRO A 161 -20.32 42.66 -10.01
C PRO A 161 -20.27 43.86 -10.96
N ARG A 162 -20.51 43.58 -12.23
CA ARG A 162 -20.62 44.66 -13.25
C ARG A 162 -21.77 45.57 -12.89
N GLN A 163 -21.50 46.80 -12.57
CA GLN A 163 -22.49 47.84 -12.44
C GLN A 163 -23.21 48.01 -13.78
N ARG A 164 -24.53 47.89 -13.78
CA ARG A 164 -25.36 48.23 -14.92
C ARG A 164 -25.38 49.75 -15.05
N PRO A 165 -25.17 50.31 -16.23
CA PRO A 165 -25.40 51.74 -16.46
C PRO A 165 -26.91 52.02 -16.46
N ASN A 166 -27.29 53.15 -15.87
CA ASN A 166 -28.62 53.74 -15.93
C ASN A 166 -28.97 54.16 -17.35
#